data_dfcaab8a33f7d7896518b3c754f6106b
#
_entry.id   dfcaab8a33f7d7896518b3c754f6106b
#
_cell.length_a   1.000
_cell.length_b   1.000
_cell.length_c   1.000
_cell.angle_alpha   90.00
_cell.angle_beta   90.00
_cell.angle_gamma   90.00
#
_symmetry.space_group_name_H-M   'P 1'
#
loop_
_entity.id
_entity.type
_entity.pdbx_description
1 polymer ?
#
loop_
_entity_poly.entity_id
_entity_poly.type
_entity_poly.pdbx_seq_one_letter_code
_entity_poly.pdbx_strand_id
1 'polypeptide(L)'
;MKCRGCFWLQQAAGVEFPGMPGFNLNTNTDTLLKRDLDQYRGKAAHPIFVKNKLKHLIPFEHEDLEKWTQSIHFGLSQRHFNTVHEKTNIKFGGGLDDVLLNTKTGELHIVDYKSTAQLARDKAKIKKLDEAFLLPPTNPKEPDYKASYRRQMDMYQWIMRRKGFAVSDIGYFVYVDGQHIGKKGMIDESNPNKANMEFNTAVIPYEADDSWVEKALTDAKRTLTLKNCPSHADGCENARFLADAKKALKIDMEDSQVDEYAKLMNVSGKIDYEIGES
;
A
#
# COMPACT_ATOMS: atom_id res chain seq x y z
N MET A 1 6.88 -10.31 -3.26
CA MET A 1 7.22 -10.83 -1.89
C MET A 1 8.57 -10.28 -1.44
N LYS A 2 8.65 -9.64 -0.28
CA LYS A 2 9.94 -9.26 0.31
C LYS A 2 10.67 -10.48 0.89
N CYS A 3 9.94 -11.41 1.50
CA CYS A 3 10.48 -12.61 2.13
C CYS A 3 9.54 -13.79 1.86
N ARG A 4 10.06 -14.84 1.23
CA ARG A 4 9.26 -16.03 0.88
C ARG A 4 8.80 -16.80 2.12
N GLY A 5 9.70 -16.93 3.13
CA GLY A 5 9.36 -17.59 4.40
C GLY A 5 8.23 -16.88 5.13
N CYS A 6 8.28 -15.54 5.29
CA CYS A 6 7.20 -14.79 5.91
C CYS A 6 5.89 -14.90 5.12
N PHE A 7 5.95 -14.83 3.80
CA PHE A 7 4.78 -14.96 2.96
C PHE A 7 4.12 -16.34 3.11
N TRP A 8 4.93 -17.41 3.14
CA TRP A 8 4.44 -18.77 3.35
C TRP A 8 3.83 -18.93 4.74
N LEU A 9 4.50 -18.44 5.78
CA LEU A 9 3.98 -18.50 7.16
C LEU A 9 2.63 -17.79 7.28
N GLN A 10 2.48 -16.62 6.69
CA GLN A 10 1.21 -15.88 6.77
C GLN A 10 0.10 -16.52 5.93
N GLN A 11 0.38 -16.90 4.69
CA GLN A 11 -0.65 -17.27 3.74
C GLN A 11 -0.93 -18.77 3.66
N ALA A 12 0.05 -19.62 3.98
CA ALA A 12 -0.10 -21.08 3.95
C ALA A 12 -0.25 -21.69 5.36
N ALA A 13 0.46 -21.13 6.34
CA ALA A 13 0.44 -21.64 7.72
C ALA A 13 -0.45 -20.82 8.67
N GLY A 14 -1.01 -19.70 8.24
CA GLY A 14 -1.91 -18.87 9.05
C GLY A 14 -1.23 -18.15 10.22
N VAL A 15 0.10 -17.98 10.17
CA VAL A 15 0.85 -17.26 11.22
C VAL A 15 0.66 -15.76 11.07
N GLU A 16 0.09 -15.13 12.08
CA GLU A 16 0.00 -13.68 12.15
C GLU A 16 1.24 -13.10 12.83
N PHE A 17 1.92 -12.17 12.15
CA PHE A 17 3.02 -11.42 12.76
C PHE A 17 2.48 -10.20 13.50
N PRO A 18 3.15 -9.77 14.59
CA PRO A 18 2.79 -8.52 15.26
C PRO A 18 2.74 -7.36 14.28
N GLY A 19 1.58 -6.70 14.19
CA GLY A 19 1.38 -5.54 13.35
C GLY A 19 1.90 -4.25 14.01
N MET A 20 2.25 -3.26 13.19
CA MET A 20 2.47 -1.91 13.69
C MET A 20 1.12 -1.22 13.98
N PRO A 21 1.02 -0.38 15.02
CA PRO A 21 -0.15 0.47 15.23
C PRO A 21 -0.44 1.33 14.00
N GLY A 22 -1.71 1.59 13.72
CA GLY A 22 -2.11 2.46 12.61
C GLY A 22 -1.63 3.91 12.83
N PHE A 23 -1.26 4.57 11.74
CA PHE A 23 -0.88 5.99 11.74
C PHE A 23 -2.12 6.87 11.54
N ASN A 24 -2.88 7.12 12.61
CA ASN A 24 -4.17 7.82 12.55
C ASN A 24 -4.08 9.20 11.89
N LEU A 25 -2.98 9.95 12.08
CA LEU A 25 -2.80 11.24 11.42
C LEU A 25 -2.71 11.10 9.90
N ASN A 26 -2.04 10.06 9.41
CA ASN A 26 -1.99 9.77 7.97
C ASN A 26 -3.38 9.44 7.42
N THR A 27 -4.16 8.62 8.14
CA THR A 27 -5.54 8.31 7.77
C THR A 27 -6.41 9.57 7.68
N ASN A 28 -6.22 10.53 8.61
CA ASN A 28 -6.94 11.80 8.57
C ASN A 28 -6.55 12.64 7.35
N THR A 29 -5.27 12.71 7.00
CA THR A 29 -4.81 13.45 5.80
C THR A 29 -5.34 12.82 4.53
N ASP A 30 -5.34 11.50 4.41
CA ASP A 30 -5.89 10.78 3.25
C ASP A 30 -7.40 11.05 3.12
N THR A 31 -8.14 11.01 4.23
CA THR A 31 -9.57 11.33 4.25
C THR A 31 -9.85 12.76 3.79
N LEU A 32 -9.02 13.74 4.20
CA LEU A 32 -9.18 15.13 3.81
C LEU A 32 -8.85 15.34 2.34
N LEU A 33 -7.75 14.75 1.82
CA LEU A 33 -7.40 14.79 0.40
C LEU A 33 -8.50 14.20 -0.47
N LYS A 34 -9.07 13.07 -0.06
CA LYS A 34 -10.21 12.47 -0.78
C LYS A 34 -11.40 13.43 -0.84
N ARG A 35 -11.76 14.06 0.28
CA ARG A 35 -12.86 15.05 0.32
C ARG A 35 -12.59 16.25 -0.57
N ASP A 36 -11.34 16.71 -0.67
CA ASP A 36 -10.95 17.82 -1.54
C ASP A 36 -11.16 17.43 -3.02
N LEU A 37 -10.70 16.24 -3.43
CA LEU A 37 -10.87 15.77 -4.80
C LEU A 37 -12.33 15.46 -5.13
N ASP A 38 -13.12 14.93 -4.20
CA ASP A 38 -14.53 14.59 -4.40
C ASP A 38 -15.38 15.82 -4.79
N GLN A 39 -15.01 17.02 -4.35
CA GLN A 39 -15.70 18.26 -4.76
C GLN A 39 -15.62 18.52 -6.27
N TYR A 40 -14.58 18.01 -6.93
CA TYR A 40 -14.30 18.18 -8.36
C TYR A 40 -14.66 16.95 -9.20
N ARG A 41 -15.09 15.87 -8.57
CA ARG A 41 -15.34 14.58 -9.20
C ARG A 41 -16.34 14.66 -10.34
N GLY A 42 -15.94 14.15 -11.52
CA GLY A 42 -16.74 14.18 -12.75
C GLY A 42 -16.93 15.57 -13.37
N LYS A 43 -16.36 16.64 -12.78
CA LYS A 43 -16.64 18.04 -13.18
C LYS A 43 -15.43 18.78 -13.72
N ALA A 44 -14.34 18.80 -12.96
CA ALA A 44 -13.16 19.62 -13.29
C ALA A 44 -11.91 19.07 -12.63
N ALA A 45 -10.73 19.57 -13.08
CA ALA A 45 -9.48 19.30 -12.41
C ALA A 45 -9.39 20.07 -11.08
N HIS A 46 -8.96 19.38 -10.01
CA HIS A 46 -8.66 20.03 -8.75
C HIS A 46 -7.50 21.06 -8.91
N PRO A 47 -7.52 22.19 -8.20
CA PRO A 47 -6.47 23.24 -8.32
C PRO A 47 -5.03 22.72 -8.20
N ILE A 48 -4.78 21.67 -7.40
CA ILE A 48 -3.45 21.06 -7.29
C ILE A 48 -2.96 20.50 -8.64
N PHE A 49 -3.85 19.90 -9.44
CA PHE A 49 -3.50 19.38 -10.77
C PHE A 49 -3.36 20.52 -11.79
N VAL A 50 -4.22 21.55 -11.70
CA VAL A 50 -4.11 22.75 -12.56
C VAL A 50 -2.77 23.43 -12.36
N LYS A 51 -2.32 23.63 -11.10
CA LYS A 51 -1.01 24.20 -10.76
C LYS A 51 0.15 23.39 -11.34
N ASN A 52 -0.01 22.07 -11.43
CA ASN A 52 0.99 21.16 -12.01
C ASN A 52 0.82 20.96 -13.53
N LYS A 53 0.08 21.82 -14.23
CA LYS A 53 -0.19 21.77 -15.69
C LYS A 53 -0.98 20.53 -16.13
N LEU A 54 -1.69 19.90 -15.24
CA LEU A 54 -2.47 18.66 -15.43
C LEU A 54 -3.99 18.96 -15.46
N LYS A 55 -4.41 20.12 -16.01
CA LYS A 55 -5.82 20.55 -16.07
C LYS A 55 -6.75 19.62 -16.84
N HIS A 56 -6.20 18.67 -17.61
CA HIS A 56 -6.94 17.66 -18.35
C HIS A 56 -7.23 16.40 -17.52
N LEU A 57 -6.72 16.31 -16.29
CA LEU A 57 -6.98 15.23 -15.36
C LEU A 57 -8.05 15.66 -14.37
N ILE A 58 -9.19 14.98 -14.38
CA ILE A 58 -10.30 15.23 -13.46
C ILE A 58 -10.52 13.99 -12.58
N PRO A 59 -10.90 14.14 -11.29
CA PRO A 59 -11.27 13.00 -10.47
C PRO A 59 -12.37 12.18 -11.14
N PHE A 60 -12.10 10.87 -11.31
CA PHE A 60 -12.96 9.97 -12.06
C PHE A 60 -14.22 9.61 -11.28
N GLU A 61 -15.37 9.63 -11.92
CA GLU A 61 -16.66 9.23 -11.36
C GLU A 61 -17.02 7.83 -11.85
N HIS A 62 -17.28 6.92 -10.92
CA HIS A 62 -17.69 5.53 -11.23
C HIS A 62 -18.53 4.96 -10.09
N GLU A 63 -19.55 4.15 -10.41
CA GLU A 63 -20.47 3.56 -9.43
C GLU A 63 -19.77 2.64 -8.41
N ASP A 64 -18.65 2.03 -8.76
CA ASP A 64 -17.87 1.16 -7.89
C ASP A 64 -16.69 1.85 -7.19
N LEU A 65 -16.49 3.16 -7.41
CA LEU A 65 -15.32 3.85 -6.87
C LEU A 65 -15.20 3.73 -5.34
N GLU A 66 -16.31 3.86 -4.63
CA GLU A 66 -16.35 3.69 -3.18
C GLU A 66 -15.85 2.30 -2.77
N LYS A 67 -16.25 1.24 -3.50
CA LYS A 67 -15.79 -0.13 -3.24
C LYS A 67 -14.31 -0.32 -3.60
N TRP A 68 -13.82 0.37 -4.63
CA TRP A 68 -12.40 0.32 -4.99
C TRP A 68 -11.49 0.96 -3.95
N THR A 69 -12.00 1.95 -3.23
CA THR A 69 -11.25 2.62 -2.15
C THR A 69 -11.32 1.87 -0.81
N GLN A 70 -12.13 0.82 -0.71
CA GLN A 70 -12.18 -0.03 0.48
C GLN A 70 -11.00 -1.01 0.49
N SER A 71 -10.45 -1.27 1.67
CA SER A 71 -9.45 -2.31 1.84
C SER A 71 -10.02 -3.69 1.43
N ILE A 72 -9.17 -4.55 0.88
CA ILE A 72 -9.53 -5.93 0.53
C ILE A 72 -10.13 -6.72 1.71
N HIS A 73 -9.84 -6.32 2.95
CA HIS A 73 -10.42 -6.92 4.15
C HIS A 73 -11.93 -6.66 4.30
N PHE A 74 -12.47 -5.63 3.63
CA PHE A 74 -13.88 -5.28 3.70
C PHE A 74 -14.75 -5.92 2.62
N GLY A 75 -14.14 -6.61 1.66
CA GLY A 75 -14.89 -7.34 0.65
C GLY A 75 -14.05 -7.84 -0.51
N LEU A 76 -14.44 -9.00 -1.03
CA LEU A 76 -13.78 -9.68 -2.15
C LEU A 76 -14.72 -9.88 -3.35
N SER A 77 -15.88 -9.19 -3.39
CA SER A 77 -16.78 -9.25 -4.54
C SER A 77 -16.09 -8.68 -5.78
N GLN A 78 -16.60 -9.01 -6.97
CA GLN A 78 -16.05 -8.51 -8.24
C GLN A 78 -16.12 -6.98 -8.36
N ARG A 79 -17.01 -6.33 -7.61
CA ARG A 79 -17.15 -4.87 -7.57
C ARG A 79 -16.01 -4.19 -6.79
N HIS A 80 -15.34 -4.91 -5.88
CA HIS A 80 -14.16 -4.40 -5.18
C HIS A 80 -12.94 -4.37 -6.11
N PHE A 81 -11.87 -3.71 -5.65
CA PHE A 81 -10.64 -3.56 -6.42
C PHE A 81 -9.79 -4.84 -6.37
N ASN A 82 -10.21 -5.84 -7.11
CA ASN A 82 -9.52 -7.13 -7.22
C ASN A 82 -9.72 -7.78 -8.60
N THR A 83 -8.92 -8.79 -8.86
CA THR A 83 -9.04 -9.67 -10.02
C THR A 83 -8.54 -11.07 -9.65
N VAL A 84 -8.94 -12.07 -10.41
CA VAL A 84 -8.39 -13.43 -10.31
C VAL A 84 -7.36 -13.62 -11.41
N HIS A 85 -6.18 -14.07 -11.04
CA HIS A 85 -5.14 -14.46 -11.98
C HIS A 85 -5.38 -15.92 -12.40
N GLU A 86 -5.85 -16.14 -13.62
CA GLU A 86 -6.39 -17.44 -14.09
C GLU A 86 -5.37 -18.59 -13.99
N LYS A 87 -4.10 -18.32 -14.37
CA LYS A 87 -3.03 -19.34 -14.36
C LYS A 87 -2.73 -19.90 -12.97
N THR A 88 -2.91 -19.10 -11.92
CA THR A 88 -2.58 -19.50 -10.55
C THR A 88 -3.80 -19.69 -9.67
N ASN A 89 -4.97 -19.24 -10.13
CA ASN A 89 -6.19 -19.12 -9.34
C ASN A 89 -5.98 -18.32 -8.04
N ILE A 90 -5.13 -17.29 -8.09
CA ILE A 90 -4.94 -16.36 -6.98
C ILE A 90 -5.87 -15.17 -7.18
N LYS A 91 -6.74 -14.91 -6.20
CA LYS A 91 -7.46 -13.64 -6.10
C LYS A 91 -6.50 -12.60 -5.53
N PHE A 92 -6.35 -11.50 -6.25
CA PHE A 92 -5.38 -10.47 -5.96
C PHE A 92 -6.02 -9.09 -6.05
N GLY A 93 -5.79 -8.23 -5.06
CA GLY A 93 -6.44 -6.93 -5.00
C GLY A 93 -5.84 -6.03 -3.92
N GLY A 94 -6.51 -4.90 -3.71
CA GLY A 94 -6.14 -3.88 -2.73
C GLY A 94 -7.25 -2.86 -2.56
N GLY A 95 -6.90 -1.71 -2.03
CA GLY A 95 -7.76 -0.51 -1.99
C GLY A 95 -7.04 0.63 -2.70
N LEU A 96 -7.73 1.31 -3.60
CA LEU A 96 -7.23 2.52 -4.24
C LEU A 96 -7.44 3.71 -3.31
N ASP A 97 -6.56 4.73 -3.42
CA ASP A 97 -6.87 6.02 -2.82
C ASP A 97 -7.77 6.82 -3.75
N ASP A 98 -7.39 6.99 -5.03
CA ASP A 98 -8.22 7.65 -6.03
C ASP A 98 -7.82 7.29 -7.48
N VAL A 99 -8.62 7.80 -8.43
CA VAL A 99 -8.40 7.64 -9.88
C VAL A 99 -8.74 8.96 -10.59
N LEU A 100 -7.95 9.33 -11.59
CA LEU A 100 -8.22 10.47 -12.47
C LEU A 100 -8.54 9.98 -13.86
N LEU A 101 -9.47 10.68 -14.53
CA LEU A 101 -9.76 10.54 -15.95
C LEU A 101 -8.98 11.60 -16.75
N ASN A 102 -8.23 11.17 -17.73
CA ASN A 102 -7.66 12.07 -18.73
C ASN A 102 -8.72 12.40 -19.77
N THR A 103 -9.22 13.62 -19.75
CA THR A 103 -10.30 14.08 -20.67
C THR A 103 -9.86 14.19 -22.12
N LYS A 104 -8.56 14.09 -22.40
CA LYS A 104 -8.01 14.12 -23.77
C LYS A 104 -7.85 12.73 -24.37
N THR A 105 -7.41 11.74 -23.58
CA THR A 105 -7.11 10.40 -24.07
C THR A 105 -8.17 9.37 -23.67
N GLY A 106 -9.00 9.66 -22.66
CA GLY A 106 -9.94 8.71 -22.09
C GLY A 106 -9.30 7.70 -21.15
N GLU A 107 -7.99 7.77 -20.93
CA GLU A 107 -7.27 6.86 -20.02
C GLU A 107 -7.44 7.25 -18.57
N LEU A 108 -7.38 6.24 -17.70
CA LEU A 108 -7.37 6.42 -16.26
C LEU A 108 -5.93 6.51 -15.74
N HIS A 109 -5.72 7.38 -14.76
CA HIS A 109 -4.48 7.49 -14.01
C HIS A 109 -4.74 7.12 -12.54
N ILE A 110 -4.01 6.15 -12.01
CA ILE A 110 -4.10 5.80 -10.58
C ILE A 110 -3.46 6.93 -9.76
N VAL A 111 -4.12 7.27 -8.66
CA VAL A 111 -3.59 8.22 -7.66
C VAL A 111 -3.42 7.50 -6.34
N ASP A 112 -2.32 7.79 -5.66
CA ASP A 112 -2.00 7.25 -4.35
C ASP A 112 -1.58 8.40 -3.43
N TYR A 113 -2.26 8.55 -2.29
CA TYR A 113 -2.00 9.59 -1.31
C TYR A 113 -0.89 9.18 -0.36
N LYS A 114 -0.01 10.11 -0.07
CA LYS A 114 1.09 9.86 0.86
C LYS A 114 1.29 11.04 1.81
N SER A 115 1.30 10.73 3.09
CA SER A 115 1.66 11.69 4.12
C SER A 115 3.10 11.49 4.53
N THR A 116 3.82 12.58 4.71
CA THR A 116 5.19 12.56 5.20
C THR A 116 5.44 13.78 6.10
N ALA A 117 6.47 13.70 6.91
CA ALA A 117 7.05 14.84 7.61
C ALA A 117 8.56 14.65 7.60
N GLN A 118 9.27 15.57 6.99
CA GLN A 118 10.72 15.47 6.90
C GLN A 118 11.34 15.85 8.23
N LEU A 119 12.06 14.91 8.85
CA LEU A 119 12.68 15.09 10.16
C LEU A 119 14.03 15.83 10.11
N ALA A 120 14.41 16.39 8.94
CA ALA A 120 15.64 17.14 8.82
C ALA A 120 15.59 18.40 9.67
N ARG A 121 16.56 18.57 10.57
CA ARG A 121 16.73 19.79 11.38
C ARG A 121 17.32 20.95 10.57
N ASP A 122 17.97 20.63 9.45
CA ASP A 122 18.62 21.58 8.55
C ASP A 122 17.84 21.65 7.23
N LYS A 123 17.43 22.85 6.83
CA LYS A 123 16.72 23.08 5.55
C LYS A 123 17.48 22.54 4.34
N ALA A 124 18.81 22.57 4.36
CA ALA A 124 19.64 22.06 3.27
C ALA A 124 19.54 20.52 3.09
N LYS A 125 19.05 19.81 4.10
CA LYS A 125 18.86 18.36 4.09
C LYS A 125 17.44 17.92 3.76
N ILE A 126 16.53 18.85 3.52
CA ILE A 126 15.16 18.56 3.11
C ILE A 126 15.21 18.02 1.68
N LYS A 127 14.74 16.79 1.49
CA LYS A 127 14.60 16.21 0.15
C LYS A 127 13.43 16.88 -0.56
N LYS A 128 13.64 17.29 -1.79
CA LYS A 128 12.56 17.78 -2.63
C LYS A 128 11.59 16.64 -2.95
N LEU A 129 10.30 16.92 -2.89
CA LEU A 129 9.26 15.97 -3.29
C LEU A 129 9.02 16.08 -4.80
N ASP A 130 9.86 15.40 -5.56
CA ASP A 130 9.81 15.29 -7.01
C ASP A 130 10.05 13.82 -7.44
N GLU A 131 10.19 13.58 -8.73
CA GLU A 131 10.40 12.24 -9.29
C GLU A 131 11.61 11.54 -8.67
N ALA A 132 12.71 12.27 -8.42
CA ALA A 132 13.91 11.72 -7.80
C ALA A 132 13.65 11.18 -6.38
N PHE A 133 12.66 11.73 -5.68
CA PHE A 133 12.27 11.25 -4.35
C PHE A 133 11.73 9.80 -4.38
N LEU A 134 11.14 9.39 -5.49
CA LEU A 134 10.58 8.05 -5.65
C LEU A 134 11.60 7.02 -6.14
N LEU A 135 12.73 7.46 -6.68
CA LEU A 135 13.74 6.54 -7.23
C LEU A 135 14.42 5.70 -6.13
N PRO A 136 14.94 4.52 -6.48
CA PRO A 136 15.81 3.76 -5.58
C PRO A 136 17.01 4.61 -5.12
N PRO A 137 17.52 4.38 -3.91
CA PRO A 137 18.73 5.06 -3.46
C PRO A 137 19.90 4.69 -4.39
N THR A 138 20.76 5.66 -4.66
CA THR A 138 21.96 5.44 -5.49
C THR A 138 22.98 4.54 -4.82
N ASN A 139 23.02 4.55 -3.48
CA ASN A 139 23.82 3.64 -2.71
C ASN A 139 23.05 2.33 -2.46
N PRO A 140 23.48 1.17 -3.00
CA PRO A 140 22.79 -0.10 -2.86
C PRO A 140 22.74 -0.64 -1.41
N LYS A 141 23.51 -0.06 -0.49
CA LYS A 141 23.47 -0.40 0.93
C LYS A 141 22.37 0.34 1.69
N GLU A 142 21.81 1.40 1.11
CA GLU A 142 20.69 2.13 1.70
C GLU A 142 19.37 1.39 1.44
N PRO A 143 18.48 1.29 2.44
CA PRO A 143 17.21 0.64 2.25
C PRO A 143 16.29 1.45 1.33
N ASP A 144 15.71 0.78 0.35
CA ASP A 144 14.74 1.38 -0.56
C ASP A 144 13.33 1.39 0.07
N TYR A 145 13.06 2.39 0.88
CA TYR A 145 11.77 2.56 1.56
C TYR A 145 10.60 2.83 0.59
N LYS A 146 10.88 3.33 -0.63
CA LYS A 146 9.86 3.65 -1.64
C LYS A 146 9.52 2.49 -2.56
N ALA A 147 10.29 1.40 -2.53
CA ALA A 147 10.03 0.23 -3.35
C ALA A 147 8.62 -0.35 -3.16
N SER A 148 8.04 -0.25 -1.95
CA SER A 148 6.67 -0.71 -1.70
C SER A 148 5.63 0.17 -2.41
N TYR A 149 5.85 1.48 -2.47
CA TYR A 149 4.94 2.43 -3.11
C TYR A 149 4.94 2.24 -4.63
N ARG A 150 6.13 2.12 -5.25
CA ARG A 150 6.24 1.83 -6.68
C ARG A 150 5.54 0.53 -7.05
N ARG A 151 5.83 -0.56 -6.32
CA ARG A 151 5.15 -1.86 -6.55
C ARG A 151 3.64 -1.78 -6.34
N GLN A 152 3.15 -0.98 -5.41
CA GLN A 152 1.72 -0.77 -5.20
C GLN A 152 1.10 -0.12 -6.43
N MET A 153 1.71 0.93 -6.97
CA MET A 153 1.25 1.61 -8.17
C MET A 153 1.23 0.67 -9.39
N ASP A 154 2.33 -0.08 -9.62
CA ASP A 154 2.43 -1.06 -10.69
C ASP A 154 1.30 -2.10 -10.62
N MET A 155 1.09 -2.67 -9.43
CA MET A 155 0.03 -3.67 -9.20
C MET A 155 -1.37 -3.09 -9.42
N TYR A 156 -1.60 -1.86 -8.99
CA TYR A 156 -2.91 -1.22 -9.14
C TYR A 156 -3.22 -0.92 -10.60
N GLN A 157 -2.26 -0.49 -11.39
CA GLN A 157 -2.43 -0.34 -12.84
C GLN A 157 -2.72 -1.68 -13.51
N TRP A 158 -1.99 -2.73 -13.15
CA TRP A 158 -2.24 -4.09 -13.65
C TRP A 158 -3.68 -4.57 -13.34
N ILE A 159 -4.15 -4.38 -12.10
CA ILE A 159 -5.52 -4.76 -11.71
C ILE A 159 -6.55 -3.95 -12.49
N MET A 160 -6.37 -2.63 -12.61
CA MET A 160 -7.32 -1.75 -13.29
C MET A 160 -7.44 -2.09 -14.78
N ARG A 161 -6.33 -2.41 -15.46
CA ARG A 161 -6.33 -2.92 -16.84
C ARG A 161 -7.11 -4.23 -16.97
N ARG A 162 -6.97 -5.15 -16.01
CA ARG A 162 -7.73 -6.42 -16.00
C ARG A 162 -9.21 -6.22 -15.67
N LYS A 163 -9.59 -5.14 -15.05
CA LYS A 163 -11.01 -4.74 -14.91
C LYS A 163 -11.60 -4.15 -16.20
N GLY A 164 -10.80 -4.03 -17.28
CA GLY A 164 -11.25 -3.61 -18.61
C GLY A 164 -11.10 -2.11 -18.90
N PHE A 165 -10.42 -1.35 -18.05
CA PHE A 165 -10.19 0.07 -18.26
C PHE A 165 -8.93 0.33 -19.10
N ALA A 166 -8.97 1.38 -19.91
CA ALA A 166 -7.77 1.97 -20.51
C ALA A 166 -7.02 2.73 -19.41
N VAL A 167 -5.79 2.33 -19.12
CA VAL A 167 -4.99 2.89 -18.01
C VAL A 167 -3.65 3.37 -18.54
N SER A 168 -3.34 4.62 -18.27
CA SER A 168 -2.04 5.23 -18.57
C SER A 168 -0.93 4.55 -17.78
N ASP A 169 0.28 4.51 -18.36
CA ASP A 169 1.48 4.06 -17.64
C ASP A 169 1.89 5.07 -16.54
N ILE A 170 1.40 6.30 -16.62
CA ILE A 170 1.68 7.32 -15.60
C ILE A 170 0.62 7.28 -14.50
N GLY A 171 1.05 6.95 -13.28
CA GLY A 171 0.30 7.19 -12.04
C GLY A 171 0.80 8.44 -11.31
N TYR A 172 0.09 8.87 -10.29
CA TYR A 172 0.46 10.06 -9.53
C TYR A 172 0.48 9.77 -8.03
N PHE A 173 1.57 10.17 -7.37
CA PHE A 173 1.61 10.26 -5.92
C PHE A 173 1.28 11.69 -5.51
N VAL A 174 0.25 11.86 -4.70
CA VAL A 174 -0.09 13.15 -4.09
C VAL A 174 0.41 13.16 -2.66
N TYR A 175 1.46 13.94 -2.43
CA TYR A 175 2.07 14.06 -1.11
C TYR A 175 1.54 15.27 -0.34
N VAL A 176 1.32 15.06 0.95
CA VAL A 176 1.23 16.11 1.96
C VAL A 176 2.40 15.97 2.93
N ASP A 177 3.20 17.04 3.05
CA ASP A 177 4.44 17.07 3.84
C ASP A 177 4.27 18.03 5.01
N GLY A 178 4.18 17.49 6.22
CA GLY A 178 3.99 18.25 7.45
C GLY A 178 5.21 19.13 7.76
N GLN A 179 4.97 20.42 7.97
CA GLN A 179 6.01 21.42 8.12
C GLN A 179 6.23 21.76 9.60
N HIS A 180 7.48 21.68 10.06
CA HIS A 180 7.89 22.13 11.40
C HIS A 180 9.06 23.14 11.37
N ILE A 181 9.89 23.12 10.32
CA ILE A 181 11.07 23.97 10.20
C ILE A 181 10.64 25.43 10.00
N GLY A 182 11.13 26.32 10.88
CA GLY A 182 10.81 27.74 10.85
C GLY A 182 9.43 28.10 11.36
N LYS A 183 8.69 27.12 11.95
CA LYS A 183 7.42 27.37 12.63
C LYS A 183 7.66 27.63 14.12
N LYS A 184 6.96 28.61 14.68
CA LYS A 184 7.06 28.97 16.11
C LYS A 184 6.36 27.96 17.02
N GLY A 185 5.24 27.38 16.54
CA GLY A 185 4.41 26.43 17.27
C GLY A 185 3.19 26.05 16.43
N MET A 186 2.28 25.29 17.02
CA MET A 186 1.04 24.86 16.38
C MET A 186 -0.22 25.27 17.14
N ILE A 187 -0.10 25.65 18.41
CA ILE A 187 -1.26 26.06 19.24
C ILE A 187 -1.74 27.43 18.79
N ASP A 188 -3.04 27.59 18.62
CA ASP A 188 -3.66 28.88 18.34
C ASP A 188 -3.71 29.72 19.61
N GLU A 189 -2.99 30.86 19.62
CA GLU A 189 -2.91 31.75 20.79
C GLU A 189 -4.27 32.35 21.16
N SER A 190 -5.16 32.53 20.16
CA SER A 190 -6.52 33.05 20.39
C SER A 190 -7.51 32.00 20.89
N ASN A 191 -7.22 30.73 20.66
CA ASN A 191 -8.00 29.59 21.12
C ASN A 191 -7.10 28.38 21.45
N PRO A 192 -6.60 28.29 22.71
CA PRO A 192 -5.66 27.23 23.08
C PRO A 192 -6.19 25.79 22.98
N ASN A 193 -7.48 25.61 22.71
CA ASN A 193 -8.07 24.31 22.40
C ASN A 193 -7.96 23.92 20.92
N LYS A 194 -7.37 24.79 20.09
CA LYS A 194 -7.13 24.55 18.66
C LYS A 194 -5.66 24.55 18.34
N ALA A 195 -5.30 23.74 17.38
CA ALA A 195 -3.94 23.69 16.83
C ALA A 195 -4.00 23.56 15.31
N ASN A 196 -3.02 24.15 14.62
CA ASN A 196 -2.89 24.10 13.17
C ASN A 196 -1.53 23.52 12.79
N MET A 197 -1.52 22.57 11.88
CA MET A 197 -0.32 22.05 11.24
C MET A 197 -0.35 22.39 9.76
N GLU A 198 0.68 23.04 9.26
CA GLU A 198 0.80 23.37 7.84
C GLU A 198 1.40 22.20 7.08
N PHE A 199 0.86 21.93 5.89
CA PHE A 199 1.39 20.93 4.97
C PHE A 199 1.74 21.58 3.64
N ASN A 200 2.89 21.23 3.10
CA ASN A 200 3.20 21.46 1.69
C ASN A 200 2.66 20.30 0.85
N THR A 201 2.19 20.61 -0.36
CA THR A 201 1.66 19.59 -1.26
C THR A 201 2.55 19.41 -2.48
N ALA A 202 2.70 18.19 -2.95
CA ALA A 202 3.38 17.86 -4.20
C ALA A 202 2.59 16.80 -4.98
N VAL A 203 2.61 16.90 -6.30
CA VAL A 203 2.11 15.88 -7.23
C VAL A 203 3.31 15.33 -7.97
N ILE A 204 3.61 14.06 -7.77
CA ILE A 204 4.78 13.40 -8.35
C ILE A 204 4.28 12.37 -9.36
N PRO A 205 4.58 12.54 -10.67
CA PRO A 205 4.30 11.50 -11.65
C PRO A 205 5.22 10.30 -11.42
N TYR A 206 4.71 9.13 -11.72
CA TYR A 206 5.45 7.88 -11.67
C TYR A 206 5.07 7.03 -12.89
N GLU A 207 6.05 6.72 -13.70
CA GLU A 207 5.91 5.77 -14.80
C GLU A 207 6.00 4.35 -14.23
N ALA A 208 4.85 3.65 -14.24
CA ALA A 208 4.74 2.33 -13.65
C ALA A 208 5.17 1.24 -14.65
N ASP A 209 5.76 0.18 -14.11
CA ASP A 209 6.09 -1.03 -14.85
C ASP A 209 5.42 -2.24 -14.18
N ASP A 210 4.34 -2.73 -14.76
CA ASP A 210 3.59 -3.88 -14.26
C ASP A 210 4.08 -5.23 -14.83
N SER A 211 5.12 -5.24 -15.67
CA SER A 211 5.65 -6.43 -16.37
C SER A 211 6.09 -7.56 -15.43
N TRP A 212 6.45 -7.23 -14.20
CA TRP A 212 6.88 -8.19 -13.18
C TRP A 212 5.71 -8.89 -12.46
N VAL A 213 4.47 -8.39 -12.55
CA VAL A 213 3.33 -8.84 -11.72
C VAL A 213 2.96 -10.29 -12.03
N GLU A 214 2.87 -10.67 -13.30
CA GLU A 214 2.57 -12.04 -13.74
C GLU A 214 3.55 -13.07 -13.15
N LYS A 215 4.84 -12.74 -13.22
CA LYS A 215 5.90 -13.59 -12.65
C LYS A 215 5.77 -13.67 -11.13
N ALA A 216 5.48 -12.55 -10.47
CA ALA A 216 5.33 -12.50 -9.02
C ALA A 216 4.15 -13.36 -8.54
N LEU A 217 3.01 -13.36 -9.23
CA LEU A 217 1.86 -14.21 -8.93
C LEU A 217 2.19 -15.70 -9.12
N THR A 218 2.93 -16.05 -10.17
CA THR A 218 3.41 -17.40 -10.40
C THR A 218 4.36 -17.86 -9.28
N ASP A 219 5.30 -17.01 -8.87
CA ASP A 219 6.24 -17.30 -7.77
C ASP A 219 5.51 -17.37 -6.42
N ALA A 220 4.44 -16.57 -6.22
CA ALA A 220 3.57 -16.66 -5.05
C ALA A 220 2.88 -18.01 -5.00
N LYS A 221 2.25 -18.45 -6.10
CA LYS A 221 1.60 -19.77 -6.18
C LYS A 221 2.58 -20.89 -5.86
N ARG A 222 3.76 -20.87 -6.49
CA ARG A 222 4.81 -21.87 -6.23
C ARG A 222 5.21 -21.89 -4.75
N THR A 223 5.29 -20.73 -4.11
CA THR A 223 5.62 -20.64 -2.69
C THR A 223 4.52 -21.21 -1.81
N LEU A 224 3.25 -20.92 -2.10
CA LEU A 224 2.09 -21.41 -1.35
C LEU A 224 1.91 -22.94 -1.44
N THR A 225 2.42 -23.58 -2.49
CA THR A 225 2.33 -25.04 -2.67
C THR A 225 3.48 -25.81 -2.04
N LEU A 226 4.43 -25.14 -1.40
CA LEU A 226 5.51 -25.82 -0.67
C LEU A 226 4.94 -26.53 0.58
N LYS A 227 5.44 -27.72 0.84
CA LYS A 227 5.09 -28.49 2.07
C LYS A 227 5.68 -27.86 3.34
N ASN A 228 6.86 -27.26 3.23
CA ASN A 228 7.61 -26.68 4.34
C ASN A 228 7.91 -25.21 4.08
N CYS A 229 8.09 -24.45 5.15
CA CYS A 229 8.47 -23.05 5.08
C CYS A 229 9.80 -22.90 4.32
N PRO A 230 9.85 -22.11 3.24
CA PRO A 230 11.09 -21.83 2.56
C PRO A 230 11.98 -20.88 3.38
N SER A 231 13.25 -20.79 2.98
CA SER A 231 14.22 -19.88 3.62
C SER A 231 13.69 -18.43 3.63
N HIS A 232 13.96 -17.75 4.73
CA HIS A 232 13.71 -16.32 4.84
C HIS A 232 14.75 -15.53 4.04
N ALA A 233 14.36 -14.30 3.67
CA ALA A 233 15.29 -13.36 3.05
C ALA A 233 16.36 -12.92 4.06
N ASP A 234 17.56 -12.57 3.55
CA ASP A 234 18.63 -12.02 4.36
C ASP A 234 18.16 -10.75 5.10
N GLY A 235 18.53 -10.62 6.37
CA GLY A 235 18.12 -9.50 7.22
C GLY A 235 16.64 -9.47 7.60
N CYS A 236 15.89 -10.55 7.39
CA CYS A 236 14.47 -10.61 7.76
C CYS A 236 14.30 -10.52 9.28
N GLU A 237 13.68 -9.43 9.75
CA GLU A 237 13.45 -9.19 11.18
C GLU A 237 12.53 -10.23 11.81
N ASN A 238 11.48 -10.67 11.10
CA ASN A 238 10.60 -11.73 11.59
C ASN A 238 11.34 -13.05 11.76
N ALA A 239 12.25 -13.39 10.84
CA ALA A 239 13.06 -14.59 10.98
C ALA A 239 13.98 -14.54 12.20
N ARG A 240 14.61 -13.37 12.44
CA ARG A 240 15.43 -13.13 13.63
C ARG A 240 14.60 -13.26 14.91
N PHE A 241 13.44 -12.60 14.95
CA PHE A 241 12.52 -12.69 16.08
C PHE A 241 12.12 -14.16 16.38
N LEU A 242 11.74 -14.92 15.35
CA LEU A 242 11.37 -16.33 15.51
C LEU A 242 12.53 -17.19 16.02
N ALA A 243 13.74 -16.95 15.53
CA ALA A 243 14.94 -17.67 15.97
C ALA A 243 15.29 -17.33 17.43
N ASP A 244 15.24 -16.07 17.81
CA ASP A 244 15.51 -15.60 19.16
C ASP A 244 14.44 -16.12 20.15
N ALA A 245 13.16 -16.08 19.77
CA ALA A 245 12.07 -16.62 20.57
C ALA A 245 12.22 -18.12 20.78
N LYS A 246 12.52 -18.89 19.72
CA LYS A 246 12.78 -20.33 19.81
C LYS A 246 13.89 -20.63 20.81
N LYS A 247 15.01 -19.91 20.72
CA LYS A 247 16.15 -20.04 21.63
C LYS A 247 15.78 -19.70 23.08
N ALA A 248 15.08 -18.59 23.30
CA ALA A 248 14.68 -18.13 24.64
C ALA A 248 13.71 -19.08 25.32
N LEU A 249 12.78 -19.66 24.57
CA LEU A 249 11.79 -20.60 25.07
C LEU A 249 12.32 -22.03 25.19
N LYS A 250 13.60 -22.27 24.81
CA LYS A 250 14.24 -23.61 24.81
C LYS A 250 13.43 -24.64 24.04
N ILE A 251 12.74 -24.23 22.99
CA ILE A 251 11.96 -25.12 22.13
C ILE A 251 12.94 -25.85 21.22
N ASP A 252 13.45 -26.96 21.67
CA ASP A 252 14.10 -27.95 20.80
C ASP A 252 12.99 -28.72 20.11
N MET A 253 12.68 -28.34 18.88
CA MET A 253 11.68 -29.03 18.09
C MET A 253 12.27 -30.33 17.54
N GLU A 254 12.09 -31.42 18.26
CA GLU A 254 12.03 -32.74 17.62
C GLU A 254 10.71 -32.81 16.83
N ASP A 255 10.74 -33.41 15.63
CA ASP A 255 9.60 -33.44 14.69
C ASP A 255 8.25 -33.89 15.28
N SER A 256 8.24 -34.62 16.42
CA SER A 256 7.04 -35.07 17.11
C SER A 256 6.29 -33.98 17.91
N GLN A 257 6.95 -32.89 18.29
CA GLN A 257 6.31 -31.83 19.08
C GLN A 257 5.67 -30.74 18.20
N VAL A 258 6.03 -30.69 16.93
CA VAL A 258 5.42 -29.76 15.95
C VAL A 258 3.94 -30.03 15.77
N ASP A 259 3.56 -31.31 15.76
CA ASP A 259 2.16 -31.73 15.58
C ASP A 259 1.29 -31.41 16.79
N GLU A 260 1.84 -31.44 18.00
CA GLU A 260 1.11 -31.14 19.23
C GLU A 260 0.90 -29.63 19.41
N TYR A 261 1.90 -28.83 19.06
CA TYR A 261 1.79 -27.37 19.05
C TYR A 261 0.87 -26.86 17.92
N ALA A 262 0.89 -27.48 16.75
CA ALA A 262 -0.05 -27.21 15.67
C ALA A 262 -1.49 -27.56 16.06
N LYS A 263 -1.71 -28.61 16.83
CA LYS A 263 -3.03 -28.97 17.38
C LYS A 263 -3.51 -27.98 18.44
N LEU A 264 -2.64 -27.47 19.30
CA LEU A 264 -2.96 -26.46 20.31
C LEU A 264 -3.28 -25.08 19.67
N MET A 265 -2.61 -24.72 18.58
CA MET A 265 -2.87 -23.47 17.84
C MET A 265 -4.11 -23.56 16.95
N ASN A 266 -4.55 -24.76 16.55
CA ASN A 266 -5.80 -24.96 15.78
C ASN A 266 -7.08 -24.85 16.62
N VAL A 267 -7.00 -24.60 17.93
CA VAL A 267 -8.18 -24.44 18.81
C VAL A 267 -8.75 -22.99 18.76
N SER A 268 -8.08 -22.03 18.15
CA SER A 268 -8.63 -20.68 17.99
C SER A 268 -8.96 -20.39 16.52
N GLY A 269 -10.20 -20.71 16.16
CA GLY A 269 -10.91 -19.99 15.10
C GLY A 269 -10.74 -20.50 13.68
N LYS A 270 -11.42 -21.60 13.35
CA LYS A 270 -12.01 -21.72 12.02
C LYS A 270 -12.99 -20.58 11.85
N ILE A 271 -12.62 -19.57 11.09
CA ILE A 271 -13.61 -18.67 10.50
C ILE A 271 -14.15 -19.43 9.29
N ASP A 272 -15.30 -20.07 9.47
CA ASP A 272 -16.07 -20.66 8.39
C ASP A 272 -16.58 -19.50 7.50
N TYR A 273 -15.95 -19.33 6.36
CA TYR A 273 -16.52 -18.52 5.30
C TYR A 273 -17.61 -19.34 4.61
N GLU A 274 -18.84 -19.22 5.06
CA GLU A 274 -19.98 -19.66 4.27
C GLU A 274 -20.01 -18.83 2.98
N ILE A 275 -19.75 -19.50 1.87
CA ILE A 275 -20.02 -18.97 0.53
C ILE A 275 -21.54 -19.05 0.38
N GLY A 276 -22.24 -17.95 0.68
CA GLY A 276 -23.65 -17.80 0.36
C GLY A 276 -23.81 -17.75 -1.16
N GLU A 277 -24.31 -18.84 -1.73
CA GLU A 277 -24.94 -18.84 -3.06
C GLU A 277 -26.26 -18.08 -2.97
N SER A 278 -26.34 -16.96 -3.69
CA SER A 278 -27.55 -16.47 -4.38
C SER A 278 -27.24 -15.17 -5.11
#